data_89eee4199bd017a9971b6c1cb1ebedc6
#
_entry.id   89eee4199bd017a9971b6c1cb1ebedc6
#
_cell.length_a   1.000
_cell.length_b   1.000
_cell.length_c   1.000
_cell.angle_alpha   90.00
_cell.angle_beta   90.00
_cell.angle_gamma   90.00
#
_symmetry.space_group_name_H-M   'P 1'
#
loop_
_entity.id
_entity.type
_entity.pdbx_description
1 polymer ?
#
loop_
_entity_poly.entity_id
_entity_poly.type
_entity_poly.pdbx_seq_one_letter_code
_entity_poly.pdbx_strand_id
1 'polypeptide(L)'
;GDLPPNIAELFDQFVERKDLLTEAERNILRYYIYGHEISEIPDLAFISMSTVRKHNRSIYEKLGVASRDELMLYIDLLRRCGRLQELF
;
A
#
# COMPACT_ATOMS: atom_id res chain seq x y z
N GLY A 1 12.60 -4.63 18.06
CA GLY A 1 13.74 -5.53 17.91
C GLY A 1 14.18 -5.68 16.46
N ASP A 2 15.32 -6.29 16.26
CA ASP A 2 15.84 -6.50 14.92
C ASP A 2 15.04 -7.59 14.21
N LEU A 3 14.72 -7.31 12.95
CA LEU A 3 14.04 -8.29 12.09
C LEU A 3 15.07 -9.28 11.54
N PRO A 4 14.66 -10.56 11.32
CA PRO A 4 15.49 -11.46 10.53
C PRO A 4 15.84 -10.85 9.17
N PRO A 5 17.06 -11.06 8.65
CA PRO A 5 17.48 -10.42 7.40
C PRO A 5 16.55 -10.68 6.20
N ASN A 6 15.96 -11.87 6.10
CA ASN A 6 15.04 -12.19 5.01
C ASN A 6 13.74 -11.41 5.08
N ILE A 7 13.25 -11.11 6.28
CA ILE A 7 12.04 -10.31 6.47
C ILE A 7 12.34 -8.83 6.19
N ALA A 8 13.48 -8.34 6.67
CA ALA A 8 13.91 -6.98 6.39
C ALA A 8 14.06 -6.76 4.88
N GLU A 9 14.60 -7.73 4.17
CA GLU A 9 14.74 -7.66 2.71
C GLU A 9 13.37 -7.60 2.01
N LEU A 10 12.39 -8.36 2.47
CA LEU A 10 11.02 -8.30 1.93
C LEU A 10 10.42 -6.91 2.12
N PHE A 11 10.62 -6.30 3.28
CA PHE A 11 10.16 -4.94 3.54
C PHE A 11 10.87 -3.93 2.65
N ASP A 12 12.18 -4.06 2.48
CA ASP A 12 12.96 -3.19 1.61
C ASP A 12 12.45 -3.26 0.17
N GLN A 13 12.18 -4.45 -0.34
CA GLN A 13 11.63 -4.64 -1.69
C GLN A 13 10.23 -4.01 -1.81
N PHE A 14 9.38 -4.22 -0.83
CA PHE A 14 8.04 -3.63 -0.82
C PHE A 14 8.11 -2.11 -0.86
N VAL A 15 8.95 -1.51 -0.03
CA VAL A 15 9.11 -0.05 0.04
C VAL A 15 9.68 0.50 -1.26
N GLU A 16 10.66 -0.17 -1.86
CA GLU A 16 11.24 0.24 -3.15
C GLU A 16 10.19 0.28 -4.26
N ARG A 17 9.28 -0.69 -4.27
CA ARG A 17 8.27 -0.80 -5.32
C ARG A 17 7.24 0.34 -5.30
N LYS A 18 7.15 1.11 -4.22
CA LYS A 18 6.27 2.28 -4.18
C LYS A 18 6.60 3.27 -5.29
N ASP A 19 7.86 3.33 -5.73
CA ASP A 19 8.29 4.24 -6.79
C ASP A 19 7.69 3.89 -8.16
N LEU A 20 7.14 2.68 -8.29
CA LEU A 20 6.42 2.26 -9.50
C LEU A 20 5.00 2.82 -9.55
N LEU A 21 4.48 3.31 -8.44
CA LEU A 21 3.10 3.80 -8.37
C LEU A 21 2.98 5.18 -9.03
N THR A 22 1.86 5.39 -9.74
CA THR A 22 1.49 6.72 -10.22
C THR A 22 1.08 7.58 -9.05
N GLU A 23 0.95 8.90 -9.28
CA GLU A 23 0.49 9.81 -8.24
C GLU A 23 -0.90 9.44 -7.72
N ALA A 24 -1.83 9.09 -8.63
CA ALA A 24 -3.17 8.66 -8.25
C ALA A 24 -3.13 7.41 -7.39
N GLU A 25 -2.29 6.44 -7.74
CA GLU A 25 -2.12 5.21 -6.97
C GLU A 25 -1.51 5.48 -5.60
N ARG A 26 -0.54 6.37 -5.52
CA ARG A 26 0.06 6.77 -4.24
C ARG A 26 -0.97 7.42 -3.31
N ASN A 27 -1.86 8.24 -3.86
CA ASN A 27 -2.92 8.86 -3.08
C ASN A 27 -3.86 7.83 -2.50
N ILE A 28 -4.24 6.81 -3.29
CA ILE A 28 -5.08 5.72 -2.80
C ILE A 28 -4.36 4.94 -1.70
N LEU A 29 -3.08 4.65 -1.89
CA LEU A 29 -2.27 3.97 -0.87
C LEU A 29 -2.26 4.77 0.44
N ARG A 30 -2.11 6.09 0.37
CA ARG A 30 -2.16 6.96 1.55
C ARG A 30 -3.48 6.85 2.30
N TYR A 31 -4.61 6.81 1.59
CA TYR A 31 -5.91 6.64 2.23
C TYR A 31 -5.96 5.34 3.02
N TYR A 32 -5.45 4.24 2.45
CA TYR A 32 -5.37 2.96 3.17
C TYR A 32 -4.47 3.06 4.40
N ILE A 33 -3.34 3.74 4.28
CA ILE A 33 -2.42 3.93 5.41
C ILE A 33 -3.09 4.71 6.55
N TYR A 34 -3.94 5.70 6.20
CA TYR A 34 -4.69 6.47 7.19
C TYR A 34 -5.92 5.73 7.73
N GLY A 35 -6.19 4.51 7.28
CA GLY A 35 -7.25 3.68 7.82
C GLY A 35 -8.58 3.77 7.11
N HIS A 36 -8.63 4.38 5.94
CA HIS A 36 -9.86 4.45 5.16
C HIS A 36 -10.22 3.12 4.52
N GLU A 37 -11.51 2.81 4.49
CA GLU A 37 -12.04 1.64 3.83
C GLU A 37 -12.16 1.87 2.31
N ILE A 38 -12.15 0.78 1.54
CA ILE A 38 -12.30 0.87 0.09
C ILE A 38 -13.58 1.62 -0.31
N SER A 39 -14.66 1.44 0.45
CA SER A 39 -15.96 2.09 0.18
C SER A 39 -15.90 3.61 0.29
N GLU A 40 -14.92 4.16 1.00
CA GLU A 40 -14.76 5.60 1.18
C GLU A 40 -13.95 6.25 0.05
N ILE A 41 -13.16 5.46 -0.69
CA ILE A 41 -12.22 5.99 -1.67
C ILE A 41 -12.90 6.76 -2.80
N PRO A 42 -14.05 6.29 -3.37
CA PRO A 42 -14.68 7.06 -4.45
C PRO A 42 -14.99 8.50 -4.08
N ASP A 43 -15.49 8.75 -2.89
CA ASP A 43 -15.80 10.10 -2.43
C ASP A 43 -14.54 10.90 -2.12
N LEU A 44 -13.54 10.26 -1.50
CA LEU A 44 -12.31 10.94 -1.12
C LEU A 44 -11.46 11.33 -2.34
N ALA A 45 -11.41 10.47 -3.34
CA ALA A 45 -10.57 10.66 -4.52
C ALA A 45 -11.35 11.21 -5.73
N PHE A 46 -12.66 11.38 -5.62
CA PHE A 46 -13.53 11.87 -6.70
C PHE A 46 -13.48 11.00 -7.95
N ILE A 47 -13.51 9.68 -7.76
CA ILE A 47 -13.49 8.68 -8.84
C ILE A 47 -14.57 7.63 -8.59
N SER A 48 -14.92 6.86 -9.65
CA SER A 48 -15.88 5.79 -9.52
C SER A 48 -15.27 4.58 -8.80
N MET A 49 -16.12 3.71 -8.25
CA MET A 49 -15.66 2.47 -7.64
C MET A 49 -14.96 1.57 -8.66
N SER A 50 -15.40 1.56 -9.91
CA SER A 50 -14.72 0.75 -10.94
C SER A 50 -13.31 1.26 -11.18
N THR A 51 -13.08 2.57 -11.13
CA THR A 51 -11.75 3.16 -11.24
C THR A 51 -10.90 2.82 -10.02
N VAL A 52 -11.48 2.84 -8.81
CA VAL A 52 -10.79 2.41 -7.60
C VAL A 52 -10.30 0.98 -7.74
N ARG A 53 -11.15 0.07 -8.21
CA ARG A 53 -10.79 -1.33 -8.41
C ARG A 53 -9.65 -1.50 -9.41
N LYS A 54 -9.66 -0.71 -10.49
CA LYS A 54 -8.57 -0.69 -11.46
C LYS A 54 -7.25 -0.25 -10.82
N HIS A 55 -7.28 0.83 -10.07
CA HIS A 55 -6.09 1.31 -9.36
C HIS A 55 -5.61 0.30 -8.33
N ASN A 56 -6.51 -0.33 -7.60
CA ASN A 56 -6.14 -1.34 -6.61
C ASN A 56 -5.40 -2.51 -7.27
N ARG A 57 -5.91 -3.01 -8.38
CA ARG A 57 -5.28 -4.11 -9.12
C ARG A 57 -3.86 -3.72 -9.54
N SER A 58 -3.70 -2.53 -10.07
CA SER A 58 -2.39 -2.01 -10.48
C SER A 58 -1.45 -1.85 -9.29
N ILE A 59 -1.96 -1.30 -8.17
CA ILE A 59 -1.17 -1.15 -6.93
C ILE A 59 -0.67 -2.52 -6.46
N TYR A 60 -1.55 -3.52 -6.40
CA TYR A 60 -1.18 -4.86 -5.93
C TYR A 60 -0.09 -5.47 -6.82
N GLU A 61 -0.24 -5.36 -8.15
CA GLU A 61 0.77 -5.85 -9.09
C GLU A 61 2.12 -5.16 -8.88
N LYS A 62 2.10 -3.84 -8.77
CA LYS A 62 3.33 -3.05 -8.63
C LYS A 62 4.04 -3.30 -7.31
N LEU A 63 3.29 -3.43 -6.22
CA LEU A 63 3.85 -3.70 -4.91
C LEU A 63 4.15 -5.19 -4.68
N GLY A 64 3.70 -6.05 -5.58
CA GLY A 64 3.97 -7.48 -5.49
C GLY A 64 3.14 -8.19 -4.43
N VAL A 65 1.93 -7.71 -4.16
CA VAL A 65 1.00 -8.35 -3.22
C VAL A 65 -0.16 -8.96 -3.98
N ALA A 66 -0.75 -10.02 -3.41
CA ALA A 66 -1.81 -10.78 -4.05
C ALA A 66 -3.20 -10.16 -3.86
N SER A 67 -3.40 -9.37 -2.80
CA SER A 67 -4.72 -8.88 -2.40
C SER A 67 -4.61 -7.66 -1.50
N ARG A 68 -5.76 -7.03 -1.24
CA ARG A 68 -5.84 -5.94 -0.27
C ARG A 68 -5.43 -6.42 1.12
N ASP A 69 -5.82 -7.63 1.51
CA ASP A 69 -5.48 -8.17 2.82
C ASP A 69 -3.96 -8.27 3.00
N GLU A 70 -3.26 -8.73 1.98
CA GLU A 70 -1.81 -8.80 2.01
C GLU A 70 -1.18 -7.40 2.05
N LEU A 71 -1.73 -6.46 1.27
CA LEU A 71 -1.29 -5.07 1.33
C LEU A 71 -1.42 -4.50 2.75
N MET A 72 -2.57 -4.70 3.36
CA MET A 72 -2.83 -4.19 4.71
C MET A 72 -1.93 -4.86 5.75
N LEU A 73 -1.58 -6.14 5.53
CA LEU A 73 -0.63 -6.83 6.39
C LEU A 73 0.74 -6.17 6.34
N TYR A 74 1.25 -5.84 5.14
CA TYR A 74 2.53 -5.14 5.00
C TYR A 74 2.47 -3.75 5.67
N ILE A 75 1.40 -3.02 5.46
CA ILE A 75 1.23 -1.70 6.08
C ILE A 75 1.28 -1.81 7.61
N ASP A 76 0.57 -2.78 8.17
CA ASP A 76 0.52 -3.00 9.61
C ASP A 76 1.89 -3.41 10.17
N LEU A 77 2.59 -4.30 9.49
CA LEU A 77 3.91 -4.73 9.89
C LEU A 77 4.93 -3.59 9.83
N LEU A 78 4.89 -2.77 8.79
CA LEU A 78 5.76 -1.60 8.68
C LEU A 78 5.46 -0.59 9.79
N ARG A 79 4.18 -0.40 10.13
CA ARG A 79 3.79 0.48 11.24
C ARG A 79 4.40 -0.01 12.57
N ARG A 80 4.30 -1.30 12.84
CA ARG A 80 4.83 -1.92 14.06
C ARG A 80 6.35 -1.87 14.14
N CYS A 81 7.02 -1.90 12.98
CA CYS A 81 8.49 -1.82 12.91
C CYS A 81 9.01 -0.39 12.88
N GLY A 82 8.13 0.60 12.90
CA GLY A 82 8.53 2.01 12.83
C GLY A 82 9.01 2.46 11.46
N ARG A 83 8.61 1.75 10.39
CA ARG A 83 9.07 2.03 9.01
C ARG A 83 7.97 2.58 8.10
N LEU A 84 6.78 2.87 8.63
CA LEU A 84 5.64 3.28 7.79
C LEU A 84 5.93 4.54 6.97
N GLN A 85 6.71 5.47 7.52
CA GLN A 85 7.08 6.71 6.83
C GLN A 85 7.83 6.47 5.52
N GLU A 86 8.43 5.31 5.35
CA GLU A 86 9.16 4.97 4.12
C GLU A 86 8.23 4.76 2.93
N LEU A 87 6.92 4.66 3.15
CA LEU A 87 5.92 4.56 2.08
C LEU A 87 5.42 5.91 1.56
N PHE A 88 5.83 6.99 2.18
CA PHE A 88 5.44 8.34 1.76
C PHE A 88 6.43 8.98 0.82
#